data_8295d3e897a3c135907374a1a8fb49dd
#
_entry.id   8295d3e897a3c135907374a1a8fb49dd
#
_cell.length_a   1.000
_cell.length_b   1.000
_cell.length_c   1.000
_cell.angle_alpha   90.00
_cell.angle_beta   90.00
_cell.angle_gamma   90.00
#
_symmetry.space_group_name_H-M   'P 1'
#
loop_
_entity.id
_entity.type
_entity.pdbx_description
1 polymer ?
#
loop_
_entity_poly.entity_id
_entity_poly.type
_entity_poly.pdbx_seq_one_letter_code
_entity_poly.pdbx_strand_id
1 'polypeptide(L)'
;MTSRKLVFTALLAALTAAGAFLRIPLGFSSITLQFLFTAMAGVLLGPACGALSQGVYVTLGLIGLPIFTAGGGFGYVLQPTFGFLLGLIPAAAIIGAISRRSSSPLRLALACLAGLAALYAVGVPYMALILNGYMGKGMSVSGLLWAGMIPFLPGDAIKIAVTALLCPLLRKRVPGLQ
;
A
#
# COMPACT_ATOMS: atom_id res chain seq x y z
N MET A 1 -22.70 -2.83 -4.46
CA MET A 1 -21.96 -2.27 -3.30
C MET A 1 -22.93 -1.51 -2.44
N THR A 2 -22.94 -1.70 -1.12
CA THR A 2 -23.80 -0.90 -0.23
C THR A 2 -23.19 0.51 -0.06
N SER A 3 -24.02 1.53 0.18
CA SER A 3 -23.55 2.92 0.42
C SER A 3 -22.50 2.99 1.52
N ARG A 4 -22.65 2.16 2.55
CA ARG A 4 -21.67 2.05 3.65
C ARG A 4 -20.29 1.58 3.17
N LYS A 5 -20.22 0.55 2.32
CA LYS A 5 -18.95 0.07 1.74
C LYS A 5 -18.31 1.15 0.87
N LEU A 6 -19.09 1.91 0.13
CA LEU A 6 -18.58 3.02 -0.69
C LEU A 6 -17.92 4.10 0.16
N VAL A 7 -18.58 4.53 1.24
CA VAL A 7 -18.05 5.53 2.17
C VAL A 7 -16.73 5.07 2.79
N PHE A 8 -16.66 3.82 3.27
CA PHE A 8 -15.42 3.29 3.85
C PHE A 8 -14.31 3.09 2.82
N THR A 9 -14.65 2.76 1.58
CA THR A 9 -13.69 2.68 0.47
C THR A 9 -13.05 4.04 0.21
N ALA A 10 -13.85 5.10 0.13
CA ALA A 10 -13.38 6.47 -0.02
C ALA A 10 -12.58 6.95 1.19
N LEU A 11 -13.03 6.63 2.40
CA LEU A 11 -12.33 6.99 3.64
C LEU A 11 -10.93 6.37 3.68
N LEU A 12 -10.79 5.08 3.35
CA LEU A 12 -9.48 4.41 3.36
C LEU A 12 -8.59 4.87 2.21
N ALA A 13 -9.13 5.28 1.07
CA ALA A 13 -8.37 5.98 0.04
C ALA A 13 -7.81 7.32 0.56
N ALA A 14 -8.65 8.11 1.24
CA ALA A 14 -8.23 9.37 1.85
C ALA A 14 -7.18 9.17 2.97
N LEU A 15 -7.34 8.14 3.81
CA LEU A 15 -6.35 7.80 4.84
C LEU A 15 -5.03 7.32 4.21
N THR A 16 -5.06 6.62 3.07
CA THR A 16 -3.84 6.25 2.34
C THR A 16 -3.13 7.51 1.84
N ALA A 17 -3.86 8.50 1.32
CA ALA A 17 -3.31 9.79 0.93
C ALA A 17 -2.72 10.54 2.13
N ALA A 18 -3.43 10.61 3.26
CA ALA A 18 -2.91 11.20 4.50
C ALA A 18 -1.63 10.48 4.97
N GLY A 19 -1.59 9.16 4.86
CA GLY A 19 -0.43 8.33 5.19
C GLY A 19 0.79 8.58 4.29
N ALA A 20 0.59 9.09 3.08
CA ALA A 20 1.68 9.49 2.19
C ALA A 20 2.41 10.76 2.67
N PHE A 21 1.71 11.66 3.34
CA PHE A 21 2.29 12.88 3.90
C PHE A 21 3.08 12.63 5.19
N LEU A 22 2.72 11.56 5.93
CA LEU A 22 3.48 11.10 7.10
C LEU A 22 4.66 10.24 6.64
N ARG A 23 5.74 10.91 6.22
CA ARG A 23 6.88 10.29 5.57
C ARG A 23 8.21 10.61 6.22
N ILE A 24 9.12 9.64 6.22
CA ILE A 24 10.55 9.80 6.51
C ILE A 24 11.28 9.53 5.18
N PRO A 25 11.90 10.56 4.57
CA PRO A 25 12.59 10.38 3.28
C PRO A 25 13.87 9.55 3.46
N LEU A 26 14.11 8.60 2.55
CA LEU A 26 15.31 7.76 2.50
C LEU A 26 15.77 7.65 1.03
N GLY A 27 16.59 8.59 0.59
CA GLY A 27 17.12 8.61 -0.78
C GLY A 27 16.03 8.65 -1.85
N PHE A 28 15.94 7.60 -2.68
CA PHE A 28 14.95 7.53 -3.77
C PHE A 28 13.53 7.18 -3.29
N SER A 29 13.37 6.75 -2.05
CA SER A 29 12.09 6.30 -1.50
C SER A 29 11.83 6.94 -0.14
N SER A 30 10.67 6.66 0.46
CA SER A 30 10.28 7.19 1.78
C SER A 30 9.53 6.14 2.59
N ILE A 31 9.79 6.05 3.89
CA ILE A 31 8.93 5.31 4.81
C ILE A 31 7.64 6.12 4.97
N THR A 32 6.50 5.50 4.69
CA THR A 32 5.18 6.13 4.80
C THR A 32 4.21 5.24 5.56
N LEU A 33 3.04 5.76 5.93
CA LEU A 33 1.97 4.97 6.50
C LEU A 33 0.99 4.40 5.45
N GLN A 34 1.26 4.58 4.15
CA GLN A 34 0.38 4.12 3.06
C GLN A 34 0.08 2.63 3.17
N PHE A 35 1.09 1.77 3.39
CA PHE A 35 0.89 0.33 3.52
C PHE A 35 0.02 -0.04 4.73
N LEU A 36 0.07 0.71 5.83
CA LEU A 36 -0.81 0.50 6.98
C LEU A 36 -2.29 0.62 6.55
N PHE A 37 -2.65 1.72 5.91
CA PHE A 37 -4.03 1.97 5.47
C PHE A 37 -4.45 1.04 4.33
N THR A 38 -3.52 0.66 3.45
CA THR A 38 -3.74 -0.38 2.44
C THR A 38 -4.07 -1.73 3.07
N ALA A 39 -3.31 -2.14 4.08
CA ALA A 39 -3.55 -3.38 4.81
C ALA A 39 -4.90 -3.34 5.54
N MET A 40 -5.21 -2.22 6.21
CA MET A 40 -6.53 -2.01 6.83
C MET A 40 -7.66 -2.05 5.80
N ALA A 41 -7.48 -1.47 4.61
CA ALA A 41 -8.47 -1.53 3.53
C ALA A 41 -8.74 -2.98 3.09
N GLY A 42 -7.69 -3.76 2.85
CA GLY A 42 -7.82 -5.19 2.53
C GLY A 42 -8.55 -5.96 3.63
N VAL A 43 -8.10 -5.81 4.89
CA VAL A 43 -8.70 -6.52 6.03
C VAL A 43 -10.15 -6.13 6.28
N LEU A 44 -10.49 -4.85 6.29
CA LEU A 44 -11.82 -4.36 6.68
C LEU A 44 -12.85 -4.46 5.56
N LEU A 45 -12.46 -4.17 4.32
CA LEU A 45 -13.38 -4.09 3.18
C LEU A 45 -13.39 -5.36 2.31
N GLY A 46 -12.41 -6.25 2.52
CA GLY A 46 -12.21 -7.41 1.66
C GLY A 46 -11.50 -7.09 0.33
N PRO A 47 -11.31 -8.09 -0.56
CA PRO A 47 -10.40 -7.97 -1.69
C PRO A 47 -10.82 -6.90 -2.71
N ALA A 48 -12.08 -6.89 -3.13
CA ALA A 48 -12.56 -6.00 -4.19
C ALA A 48 -12.60 -4.53 -3.75
N CYS A 49 -13.22 -4.24 -2.59
CA CYS A 49 -13.32 -2.86 -2.08
C CYS A 49 -11.98 -2.34 -1.55
N GLY A 50 -11.12 -3.22 -1.00
CA GLY A 50 -9.77 -2.87 -0.62
C GLY A 50 -8.91 -2.45 -1.83
N ALA A 51 -8.92 -3.26 -2.89
CA ALA A 51 -8.24 -2.91 -4.14
C ALA A 51 -8.82 -1.64 -4.78
N LEU A 52 -10.15 -1.49 -4.79
CA LEU A 52 -10.83 -0.30 -5.30
C LEU A 52 -10.40 0.97 -4.53
N SER A 53 -10.28 0.89 -3.21
CA SER A 53 -9.79 2.01 -2.38
C SER A 53 -8.40 2.47 -2.84
N GLN A 54 -7.48 1.54 -3.08
CA GLN A 54 -6.13 1.88 -3.56
C GLN A 54 -6.15 2.35 -5.02
N GLY A 55 -7.00 1.76 -5.87
CA GLY A 55 -7.21 2.22 -7.24
C GLY A 55 -7.71 3.68 -7.30
N VAL A 56 -8.68 4.03 -6.46
CA VAL A 56 -9.18 5.41 -6.33
C VAL A 56 -8.05 6.36 -5.90
N TYR A 57 -7.27 5.99 -4.87
CA TYR A 57 -6.13 6.79 -4.42
C TYR A 57 -5.12 7.05 -5.56
N VAL A 58 -4.71 6.00 -6.28
CA VAL A 58 -3.74 6.10 -7.39
C VAL A 58 -4.33 6.95 -8.53
N THR A 59 -5.58 6.72 -8.90
CA THR A 59 -6.25 7.48 -9.98
C THR A 59 -6.33 8.96 -9.64
N LEU A 60 -6.76 9.31 -8.42
CA LEU A 60 -6.85 10.70 -7.97
C LEU A 60 -5.49 11.41 -7.99
N GLY A 61 -4.42 10.71 -7.61
CA GLY A 61 -3.07 11.24 -7.70
C GLY A 61 -2.61 11.46 -9.14
N LEU A 62 -2.93 10.53 -10.06
CA LEU A 62 -2.56 10.64 -11.47
C LEU A 62 -3.29 11.74 -12.22
N ILE A 63 -4.56 12.03 -11.90
CA ILE A 63 -5.30 13.16 -12.52
C ILE A 63 -4.86 14.53 -12.00
N GLY A 64 -3.87 14.59 -11.10
CA GLY A 64 -3.21 15.83 -10.71
C GLY A 64 -3.40 16.26 -9.26
N LEU A 65 -4.17 15.53 -8.44
CA LEU A 65 -4.22 15.83 -7.01
C LEU A 65 -2.86 15.56 -6.36
N PRO A 66 -2.28 16.51 -5.59
CA PRO A 66 -0.94 16.35 -5.00
C PRO A 66 -0.97 15.47 -3.73
N ILE A 67 -1.42 14.23 -3.87
CA ILE A 67 -1.64 13.28 -2.77
C ILE A 67 -0.61 12.16 -2.70
N PHE A 68 0.37 12.12 -3.61
CA PHE A 68 1.54 11.24 -3.53
C PHE A 68 2.66 11.91 -2.71
N THR A 69 3.67 11.13 -2.34
CA THR A 69 4.79 11.60 -1.52
C THR A 69 5.57 12.77 -2.11
N ALA A 70 5.61 12.91 -3.43
CA ALA A 70 6.32 13.97 -4.15
C ALA A 70 5.39 14.76 -5.09
N GLY A 71 4.10 14.89 -4.76
CA GLY A 71 3.13 15.65 -5.55
C GLY A 71 2.05 14.79 -6.18
N GLY A 72 1.77 14.99 -7.47
CA GLY A 72 0.76 14.27 -8.24
C GLY A 72 0.89 14.57 -9.72
N GLY A 73 -0.06 14.04 -10.51
CA GLY A 73 -0.10 14.20 -11.95
C GLY A 73 0.48 13.03 -12.72
N PHE A 74 0.17 12.96 -14.01
CA PHE A 74 0.56 11.82 -14.86
C PHE A 74 2.08 11.64 -14.97
N GLY A 75 2.87 12.72 -14.87
CA GLY A 75 4.33 12.65 -14.86
C GLY A 75 4.92 11.84 -13.70
N TYR A 76 4.12 11.58 -12.66
CA TYR A 76 4.54 10.74 -11.52
C TYR A 76 4.85 9.29 -11.93
N VAL A 77 4.34 8.82 -13.07
CA VAL A 77 4.66 7.50 -13.65
C VAL A 77 6.18 7.34 -13.89
N LEU A 78 6.89 8.41 -14.16
CA LEU A 78 8.35 8.39 -14.34
C LEU A 78 9.14 8.43 -13.02
N GLN A 79 8.46 8.47 -11.88
CA GLN A 79 9.12 8.36 -10.57
C GLN A 79 9.44 6.90 -10.24
N PRO A 80 10.64 6.60 -9.73
CA PRO A 80 11.03 5.23 -9.36
C PRO A 80 10.09 4.58 -8.33
N THR A 81 9.43 5.39 -7.51
CA THR A 81 8.52 4.93 -6.45
C THR A 81 7.10 4.64 -6.91
N PHE A 82 6.73 4.98 -8.16
CA PHE A 82 5.37 4.78 -8.65
C PHE A 82 4.94 3.31 -8.68
N GLY A 83 5.86 2.40 -8.92
CA GLY A 83 5.59 0.96 -8.87
C GLY A 83 5.06 0.48 -7.51
N PHE A 84 5.50 1.10 -6.41
CA PHE A 84 4.97 0.78 -5.08
C PHE A 84 3.51 1.26 -4.93
N LEU A 85 3.13 2.38 -5.54
CA LEU A 85 1.73 2.83 -5.57
C LEU A 85 0.85 1.85 -6.33
N LEU A 86 1.32 1.37 -7.49
CA LEU A 86 0.63 0.31 -8.23
C LEU A 86 0.53 -0.98 -7.42
N GLY A 87 1.58 -1.34 -6.69
CA GLY A 87 1.65 -2.51 -5.82
C GLY A 87 0.66 -2.49 -4.65
N LEU A 88 0.16 -1.31 -4.21
CA LEU A 88 -0.85 -1.21 -3.16
C LEU A 88 -2.17 -1.89 -3.58
N ILE A 89 -2.52 -1.86 -4.86
CA ILE A 89 -3.77 -2.42 -5.38
C ILE A 89 -3.80 -3.94 -5.20
N PRO A 90 -2.87 -4.73 -5.76
CA PRO A 90 -2.83 -6.17 -5.54
C PRO A 90 -2.55 -6.53 -4.07
N ALA A 91 -1.76 -5.73 -3.35
CA ALA A 91 -1.53 -5.95 -1.93
C ALA A 91 -2.85 -5.93 -1.14
N ALA A 92 -3.69 -4.91 -1.31
CA ALA A 92 -5.00 -4.84 -0.66
C ALA A 92 -5.92 -6.01 -1.04
N ALA A 93 -5.90 -6.42 -2.32
CA ALA A 93 -6.69 -7.56 -2.80
C ALA A 93 -6.27 -8.87 -2.13
N ILE A 94 -4.97 -9.17 -2.08
CA ILE A 94 -4.40 -10.38 -1.47
C ILE A 94 -4.66 -10.40 0.03
N ILE A 95 -4.40 -9.29 0.72
CA ILE A 95 -4.69 -9.16 2.15
C ILE A 95 -6.17 -9.43 2.42
N GLY A 96 -7.06 -8.83 1.64
CA GLY A 96 -8.49 -8.99 1.76
C GLY A 96 -8.94 -10.43 1.52
N ALA A 97 -8.39 -11.11 0.52
CA ALA A 97 -8.72 -12.49 0.20
C ALA A 97 -8.32 -13.46 1.32
N ILE A 98 -7.11 -13.34 1.87
CA ILE A 98 -6.58 -14.21 2.91
C ILE A 98 -7.27 -13.94 4.26
N SER A 99 -7.51 -12.66 4.59
CA SER A 99 -8.08 -12.24 5.88
C SER A 99 -9.59 -12.44 6.00
N ARG A 100 -10.28 -12.72 4.90
CA ARG A 100 -11.76 -12.76 4.82
C ARG A 100 -12.41 -13.76 5.77
N ARG A 101 -11.77 -14.89 6.06
CA ARG A 101 -12.33 -16.01 6.83
C ARG A 101 -11.95 -16.02 8.30
N SER A 102 -11.16 -15.07 8.79
CA SER A 102 -10.67 -15.09 10.18
C SER A 102 -10.25 -13.71 10.65
N SER A 103 -10.49 -13.45 11.93
CA SER A 103 -9.97 -12.27 12.64
C SER A 103 -8.81 -12.62 13.58
N SER A 104 -8.21 -13.82 13.45
CA SER A 104 -7.03 -14.19 14.22
C SER A 104 -5.85 -13.27 13.86
N PRO A 105 -5.18 -12.66 14.85
CA PRO A 105 -4.04 -11.76 14.60
C PRO A 105 -2.93 -12.41 13.77
N LEU A 106 -2.64 -13.68 14.02
CA LEU A 106 -1.62 -14.43 13.25
C LEU A 106 -2.00 -14.52 11.76
N ARG A 107 -3.27 -14.85 11.46
CA ARG A 107 -3.73 -14.93 10.08
C ARG A 107 -3.73 -13.57 9.40
N LEU A 108 -4.07 -12.50 10.12
CA LEU A 108 -3.99 -11.14 9.59
C LEU A 108 -2.54 -10.73 9.32
N ALA A 109 -1.61 -11.07 10.21
CA ALA A 109 -0.19 -10.83 9.98
C ALA A 109 0.33 -11.57 8.73
N LEU A 110 -0.01 -12.86 8.56
CA LEU A 110 0.34 -13.64 7.37
C LEU A 110 -0.29 -13.05 6.09
N ALA A 111 -1.53 -12.58 6.16
CA ALA A 111 -2.17 -11.89 5.04
C ALA A 111 -1.43 -10.61 4.67
N CYS A 112 -1.03 -9.81 5.66
CA CYS A 112 -0.26 -8.58 5.45
C CYS A 112 1.14 -8.88 4.89
N LEU A 113 1.81 -9.96 5.33
CA LEU A 113 3.09 -10.38 4.76
C LEU A 113 2.95 -10.78 3.28
N ALA A 114 1.91 -11.53 2.93
CA ALA A 114 1.63 -11.87 1.53
C ALA A 114 1.35 -10.63 0.67
N GLY A 115 0.59 -9.66 1.19
CA GLY A 115 0.35 -8.39 0.53
C GLY A 115 1.61 -7.55 0.40
N LEU A 116 2.46 -7.52 1.42
CA LEU A 116 3.76 -6.84 1.38
C LEU A 116 4.68 -7.45 0.33
N ALA A 117 4.72 -8.78 0.23
CA ALA A 117 5.47 -9.47 -0.81
C ALA A 117 4.99 -9.06 -2.22
N ALA A 118 3.67 -8.98 -2.44
CA ALA A 118 3.10 -8.51 -3.71
C ALA A 118 3.46 -7.04 -3.99
N LEU A 119 3.44 -6.18 -2.98
CA LEU A 119 3.84 -4.77 -3.10
C LEU A 119 5.30 -4.66 -3.56
N TYR A 120 6.21 -5.39 -2.94
CA TYR A 120 7.62 -5.38 -3.33
C TYR A 120 7.87 -6.06 -4.68
N ALA A 121 7.11 -7.12 -5.01
CA ALA A 121 7.20 -7.80 -6.31
C ALA A 121 6.81 -6.89 -7.48
N VAL A 122 5.97 -5.89 -7.26
CA VAL A 122 5.64 -4.86 -8.27
C VAL A 122 6.59 -3.66 -8.15
N GLY A 123 6.83 -3.18 -6.95
CA GLY A 123 7.55 -1.93 -6.69
C GLY A 123 9.01 -1.99 -7.05
N VAL A 124 9.73 -3.04 -6.66
CA VAL A 124 11.19 -3.15 -6.90
C VAL A 124 11.53 -3.32 -8.39
N PRO A 125 10.86 -4.21 -9.15
CA PRO A 125 11.08 -4.28 -10.60
C PRO A 125 10.75 -2.98 -11.34
N TYR A 126 9.66 -2.31 -10.95
CA TYR A 126 9.32 -1.01 -11.54
C TYR A 126 10.40 0.04 -11.24
N MET A 127 10.88 0.10 -9.99
CA MET A 127 11.98 0.98 -9.60
C MET A 127 13.23 0.69 -10.44
N ALA A 128 13.56 -0.58 -10.66
CA ALA A 128 14.67 -1.00 -11.53
C ALA A 128 14.49 -0.50 -12.97
N LEU A 129 13.28 -0.64 -13.51
CA LEU A 129 12.94 -0.16 -14.86
C LEU A 129 13.20 1.35 -15.00
N ILE A 130 12.76 2.14 -14.04
CA ILE A 130 12.91 3.59 -14.09
C ILE A 130 14.37 4.00 -13.81
N LEU A 131 15.00 3.48 -12.76
CA LEU A 131 16.37 3.88 -12.40
C LEU A 131 17.39 3.42 -13.45
N ASN A 132 17.30 2.21 -13.95
CA ASN A 132 18.27 1.68 -14.89
C ASN A 132 17.87 1.92 -16.34
N GLY A 133 16.59 1.72 -16.70
CA GLY A 133 16.11 1.87 -18.08
C GLY A 133 15.93 3.34 -18.48
N TYR A 134 15.26 4.14 -17.67
CA TYR A 134 14.96 5.53 -18.02
C TYR A 134 16.03 6.52 -17.55
N MET A 135 16.53 6.37 -16.30
CA MET A 135 17.51 7.30 -15.71
C MET A 135 18.97 6.87 -15.94
N GLY A 136 19.24 5.69 -16.50
CA GLY A 136 20.59 5.21 -16.83
C GLY A 136 21.52 5.00 -15.62
N LYS A 137 20.96 4.77 -14.41
CA LYS A 137 21.76 4.69 -13.18
C LYS A 137 22.61 3.42 -13.05
N GLY A 138 22.29 2.35 -13.78
CA GLY A 138 23.04 1.09 -13.75
C GLY A 138 23.13 0.43 -12.38
N MET A 139 22.09 0.57 -11.53
CA MET A 139 22.08 0.03 -10.17
C MET A 139 22.05 -1.50 -10.17
N SER A 140 22.88 -2.11 -9.33
CA SER A 140 22.85 -3.56 -9.09
C SER A 140 21.56 -3.98 -8.38
N VAL A 141 21.22 -5.27 -8.46
CA VAL A 141 20.04 -5.83 -7.75
C VAL A 141 20.12 -5.56 -6.24
N SER A 142 21.31 -5.73 -5.63
CA SER A 142 21.51 -5.42 -4.22
C SER A 142 21.28 -3.94 -3.92
N GLY A 143 21.75 -3.03 -4.78
CA GLY A 143 21.49 -1.59 -4.66
C GLY A 143 20.01 -1.25 -4.73
N LEU A 144 19.24 -1.89 -5.62
CA LEU A 144 17.80 -1.70 -5.73
C LEU A 144 17.05 -2.22 -4.49
N LEU A 145 17.44 -3.37 -3.95
CA LEU A 145 16.87 -3.91 -2.71
C LEU A 145 17.14 -2.99 -1.52
N TRP A 146 18.33 -2.43 -1.41
CA TRP A 146 18.67 -1.43 -0.39
C TRP A 146 17.93 -0.09 -0.59
N ALA A 147 17.72 0.33 -1.83
CA ALA A 147 17.00 1.57 -2.12
C ALA A 147 15.48 1.47 -1.92
N GLY A 148 14.88 0.28 -2.14
CA GLY A 148 13.42 0.12 -2.23
C GLY A 148 12.79 -0.89 -1.28
N MET A 149 13.56 -1.68 -0.50
CA MET A 149 12.98 -2.74 0.32
C MET A 149 13.60 -2.83 1.72
N ILE A 150 14.90 -3.12 1.83
CA ILE A 150 15.54 -3.50 3.10
C ILE A 150 15.34 -2.48 4.24
N PRO A 151 15.55 -1.16 4.04
CA PRO A 151 15.38 -0.17 5.11
C PRO A 151 13.93 0.01 5.57
N PHE A 152 12.95 -0.46 4.76
CA PHE A 152 11.54 -0.30 5.05
C PHE A 152 10.97 -1.46 5.88
N LEU A 153 11.60 -2.64 5.83
CA LEU A 153 11.13 -3.86 6.51
C LEU A 153 10.84 -3.67 8.01
N PRO A 154 11.68 -2.98 8.83
CA PRO A 154 11.36 -2.76 10.23
C PRO A 154 10.07 -1.94 10.43
N GLY A 155 9.90 -0.87 9.64
CA GLY A 155 8.67 -0.07 9.66
C GLY A 155 7.45 -0.85 9.20
N ASP A 156 7.61 -1.72 8.20
CA ASP A 156 6.52 -2.56 7.69
C ASP A 156 6.11 -3.64 8.71
N ALA A 157 7.06 -4.21 9.45
CA ALA A 157 6.76 -5.13 10.54
C ALA A 157 5.88 -4.46 11.62
N ILE A 158 6.17 -3.22 11.98
CA ILE A 158 5.33 -2.44 12.92
C ILE A 158 3.93 -2.23 12.34
N LYS A 159 3.80 -1.83 11.07
CA LYS A 159 2.50 -1.64 10.40
C LYS A 159 1.68 -2.94 10.36
N ILE A 160 2.34 -4.07 10.11
CA ILE A 160 1.72 -5.40 10.15
C ILE A 160 1.19 -5.71 11.56
N ALA A 161 2.01 -5.49 12.59
CA ALA A 161 1.62 -5.71 13.97
C ALA A 161 0.41 -4.82 14.36
N VAL A 162 0.45 -3.54 14.03
CA VAL A 162 -0.67 -2.61 14.25
C VAL A 162 -1.93 -3.08 13.53
N THR A 163 -1.84 -3.46 12.26
CA THR A 163 -2.99 -3.96 11.50
C THR A 163 -3.56 -5.23 12.13
N ALA A 164 -2.70 -6.19 12.50
CA ALA A 164 -3.11 -7.47 13.07
C ALA A 164 -3.80 -7.33 14.44
N LEU A 165 -3.39 -6.35 15.24
CA LEU A 165 -3.98 -6.09 16.56
C LEU A 165 -5.21 -5.18 16.50
N LEU A 166 -5.20 -4.15 15.66
CA LEU A 166 -6.26 -3.15 15.59
C LEU A 166 -7.48 -3.63 14.77
N CYS A 167 -7.25 -4.28 13.63
CA CYS A 167 -8.35 -4.65 12.73
C CYS A 167 -9.38 -5.64 13.33
N PRO A 168 -9.03 -6.62 14.18
CA PRO A 168 -10.02 -7.44 14.86
C PRO A 168 -10.98 -6.62 15.73
N LEU A 169 -10.47 -5.59 16.40
CA LEU A 169 -11.27 -4.68 17.23
C LEU A 169 -12.20 -3.83 16.36
N LEU A 170 -11.69 -3.30 15.27
CA LEU A 170 -12.48 -2.51 14.30
C LEU A 170 -13.58 -3.35 13.65
N ARG A 171 -13.30 -4.60 13.26
CA ARG A 171 -14.32 -5.52 12.72
C ARG A 171 -15.49 -5.76 13.65
N LYS A 172 -15.23 -5.85 14.97
CA LYS A 172 -16.28 -5.99 15.99
C LYS A 172 -17.14 -4.74 16.11
N ARG A 173 -16.54 -3.55 15.94
CA ARG A 173 -17.23 -2.25 16.05
C ARG A 173 -18.00 -1.86 14.80
N VAL A 174 -17.58 -2.36 13.63
CA VAL A 174 -18.14 -2.00 12.32
C VAL A 174 -18.51 -3.29 11.56
N PRO A 175 -19.57 -4.00 11.98
CA PRO A 175 -19.99 -5.24 11.33
C PRO A 175 -20.53 -4.97 9.91
N GLY A 176 -20.38 -5.94 8.99
CA GLY A 176 -20.98 -5.91 7.66
C GLY A 176 -20.19 -5.15 6.59
N LEU A 177 -18.91 -4.86 6.80
CA LEU A 177 -18.04 -4.25 5.79
C LEU A 177 -17.40 -5.26 4.82
N GLN A 178 -17.40 -6.55 5.13
CA GLN A 178 -16.89 -7.63 4.26
C GLN A 178 -17.97 -8.28 3.44
#